data_ad1e9e820b4fe23ed23e8687064ca990
#
_entry.id   ad1e9e820b4fe23ed23e8687064ca990
#
_cell.length_a   1.000
_cell.length_b   1.000
_cell.length_c   1.000
_cell.angle_alpha   90.00
_cell.angle_beta   90.00
_cell.angle_gamma   90.00
#
_symmetry.space_group_name_H-M   'P 1'
#
loop_
_entity.id
_entity.type
_entity.pdbx_description
1 polymer ?
#
loop_
_entity_poly.entity_id
_entity_poly.type
_entity_poly.pdbx_seq_one_letter_code
_entity_poly.pdbx_strand_id
1 'polypeptide(L)'
;MQEKPHIDSAAIRIGIILESAILEKWTFKVLERLRTSDIVEINYIIYPGQNKSGAHSLPSLMFRFHQLLDARLYKNRFDYNRLIDCTELIKGSMIINNDQSGNPEYQVIESSCVSKSQDQVLDLLVNFTSYEVPQKLLAGTTYGILSFNIEGKRYPGNREAAYASLVSRRPEIDCHVSLTTDSYLEQMVVSSSVSTFSNSIHINRSRALGLAELLIPRAVRYFYLMKKDGRPLHKEALLQKNLTSVTKSHPTSSFAALINFMGIHFRSLRKKLFFLNNENWFLLYKWDSPTESLSGDYSDLEILEPPEGFYWADPFAVLEDGKMFLFIEEYPYETCRGHLAVLRQNESGSFGESAVILKKPYH
;
A
#
# COMPACT_ATOMS: atom_id res chain seq x y z
N MET A 1 23.74 15.56 17.26
CA MET A 1 22.64 15.18 18.17
C MET A 1 21.39 15.82 17.61
N GLN A 2 20.49 15.04 17.00
CA GLN A 2 19.16 15.58 16.63
C GLN A 2 18.38 15.71 17.93
N GLU A 3 17.87 16.89 18.23
CA GLU A 3 16.95 17.13 19.34
C GLU A 3 15.74 16.20 19.19
N LYS A 4 15.36 15.51 20.27
CA LYS A 4 14.13 14.73 20.29
C LYS A 4 12.96 15.70 20.06
N PRO A 5 12.04 15.41 19.14
CA PRO A 5 10.85 16.23 18.95
C PRO A 5 10.08 16.30 20.28
N HIS A 6 9.49 17.46 20.56
CA HIS A 6 8.62 17.64 21.72
C HIS A 6 7.38 16.74 21.53
N ILE A 7 7.28 15.69 22.35
CA ILE A 7 6.19 14.71 22.24
C ILE A 7 4.92 15.34 22.82
N ASP A 8 3.81 15.32 22.05
CA ASP A 8 2.48 15.74 22.51
C ASP A 8 2.05 14.87 23.70
N SER A 9 1.43 15.46 24.72
CA SER A 9 0.88 14.73 25.87
C SER A 9 -0.19 13.69 25.51
N ALA A 10 -0.80 13.83 24.32
CA ALA A 10 -1.75 12.90 23.74
C ALA A 10 -1.10 11.86 22.80
N ALA A 11 0.23 11.79 22.73
CA ALA A 11 0.92 10.88 21.83
C ALA A 11 0.41 9.44 21.93
N ILE A 12 0.37 8.74 20.79
CA ILE A 12 0.00 7.33 20.70
C ILE A 12 1.23 6.50 21.09
N ARG A 13 1.05 5.65 22.09
CA ARG A 13 2.06 4.67 22.53
C ARG A 13 1.91 3.41 21.71
N ILE A 14 2.91 3.13 20.87
CA ILE A 14 2.89 1.96 19.99
C ILE A 14 3.97 0.95 20.37
N GLY A 15 3.58 -0.33 20.32
CA GLY A 15 4.51 -1.45 20.33
C GLY A 15 4.71 -1.96 18.91
N ILE A 16 5.91 -2.40 18.59
CA ILE A 16 6.26 -2.89 17.25
C ILE A 16 6.68 -4.35 17.34
N ILE A 17 6.10 -5.19 16.47
CA ILE A 17 6.42 -6.61 16.39
C ILE A 17 7.24 -6.85 15.13
N LEU A 18 8.49 -7.33 15.31
CA LEU A 18 9.44 -7.62 14.23
C LEU A 18 9.93 -9.07 14.31
N GLU A 19 10.36 -9.62 13.18
CA GLU A 19 10.98 -10.97 13.11
C GLU A 19 12.50 -10.95 13.35
N SER A 20 13.16 -9.85 12.97
CA SER A 20 14.62 -9.67 13.09
C SER A 20 14.99 -8.19 13.02
N ALA A 21 16.28 -7.87 13.21
CA ALA A 21 16.81 -6.53 12.97
C ALA A 21 17.10 -6.26 11.47
N ILE A 22 17.16 -7.30 10.65
CA ILE A 22 17.31 -7.19 9.19
C ILE A 22 15.91 -7.22 8.58
N LEU A 23 15.44 -6.09 8.07
CA LEU A 23 14.08 -5.86 7.61
C LEU A 23 14.05 -5.49 6.13
N GLU A 24 12.91 -5.70 5.50
CA GLU A 24 12.66 -5.13 4.17
C GLU A 24 12.59 -3.60 4.25
N LYS A 25 13.04 -2.91 3.21
CA LYS A 25 13.16 -1.45 3.15
C LYS A 25 11.84 -0.73 3.47
N TRP A 26 10.69 -1.29 3.10
CA TRP A 26 9.40 -0.69 3.41
C TRP A 26 9.16 -0.61 4.92
N THR A 27 9.50 -1.67 5.68
CA THR A 27 9.39 -1.67 7.14
C THR A 27 10.32 -0.62 7.75
N PHE A 28 11.57 -0.55 7.28
CA PHE A 28 12.51 0.50 7.71
C PHE A 28 11.92 1.90 7.50
N LYS A 29 11.34 2.16 6.32
CA LYS A 29 10.75 3.47 6.01
C LYS A 29 9.54 3.82 6.86
N VAL A 30 8.69 2.84 7.16
CA VAL A 30 7.58 3.02 8.09
C VAL A 30 8.10 3.34 9.49
N LEU A 31 9.07 2.57 10.01
CA LEU A 31 9.66 2.79 11.32
C LEU A 31 10.35 4.16 11.42
N GLU A 32 11.09 4.57 10.39
CA GLU A 32 11.72 5.88 10.30
C GLU A 32 10.67 7.00 10.44
N ARG A 33 9.55 6.92 9.69
CA ARG A 33 8.45 7.89 9.79
C ARG A 33 7.74 7.89 11.14
N LEU A 34 7.47 6.72 11.70
CA LEU A 34 6.84 6.65 13.02
C LEU A 34 7.75 7.23 14.10
N ARG A 35 9.06 6.97 14.04
CA ARG A 35 10.03 7.46 15.01
C ARG A 35 10.24 8.98 14.95
N THR A 36 10.13 9.57 13.76
CA THR A 36 10.29 11.03 13.56
C THR A 36 9.00 11.81 13.80
N SER A 37 7.90 11.12 14.09
CA SER A 37 6.60 11.74 14.35
C SER A 37 6.49 12.22 15.79
N ASP A 38 6.00 13.44 15.99
CA ASP A 38 5.71 14.06 17.29
C ASP A 38 4.47 13.47 18.00
N ILE A 39 3.62 12.79 17.24
CA ILE A 39 2.38 12.18 17.74
C ILE A 39 2.55 10.70 18.15
N VAL A 40 3.76 10.14 18.02
CA VAL A 40 4.02 8.72 18.26
C VAL A 40 5.13 8.53 19.27
N GLU A 41 4.88 7.69 20.26
CA GLU A 41 5.88 7.18 21.18
C GLU A 41 6.04 5.67 20.95
N ILE A 42 7.24 5.23 20.54
CA ILE A 42 7.57 3.81 20.37
C ILE A 42 8.15 3.31 21.68
N ASN A 43 7.36 2.55 22.45
CA ASN A 43 7.77 2.07 23.77
C ASN A 43 8.48 0.72 23.72
N TYR A 44 8.06 -0.18 22.82
CA TYR A 44 8.55 -1.56 22.79
C TYR A 44 8.79 -2.03 21.36
N ILE A 45 9.86 -2.80 21.20
CA ILE A 45 10.11 -3.58 19.98
C ILE A 45 10.18 -5.04 20.42
N ILE A 46 9.29 -5.85 19.89
CA ILE A 46 9.09 -7.22 20.29
C ILE A 46 9.57 -8.12 19.17
N TYR A 47 10.48 -9.04 19.47
CA TYR A 47 10.89 -10.09 18.55
C TYR A 47 10.18 -11.38 18.94
N PRO A 48 9.21 -11.87 18.18
CA PRO A 48 8.68 -13.20 18.42
C PRO A 48 9.77 -14.21 18.15
N GLY A 49 10.00 -15.11 19.10
CA GLY A 49 10.93 -16.23 18.92
C GLY A 49 10.58 -17.03 17.65
N GLN A 50 11.58 -17.65 17.05
CA GLN A 50 11.46 -18.40 15.78
C GLN A 50 10.56 -19.64 15.90
N ASN A 51 9.29 -19.45 16.15
CA ASN A 51 8.33 -20.53 16.03
C ASN A 51 8.02 -20.81 14.56
N LYS A 52 8.63 -21.84 14.02
CA LYS A 52 8.38 -22.36 12.68
C LYS A 52 7.00 -22.99 12.49
N SER A 53 6.04 -22.73 13.38
CA SER A 53 4.75 -23.44 13.38
C SER A 53 3.73 -22.99 12.33
N GLY A 54 3.99 -21.97 11.57
CA GLY A 54 3.22 -21.70 10.36
C GLY A 54 3.84 -22.43 9.18
N ALA A 55 3.42 -23.64 8.88
CA ALA A 55 3.74 -24.33 7.64
C ALA A 55 3.14 -23.58 6.44
N HIS A 56 3.68 -22.37 6.13
CA HIS A 56 3.43 -21.76 4.84
C HIS A 56 3.96 -22.75 3.81
N SER A 57 3.09 -23.35 3.02
CA SER A 57 3.49 -24.20 1.92
C SER A 57 4.55 -23.42 1.11
N LEU A 58 5.75 -23.99 1.03
CA LEU A 58 6.81 -23.36 0.27
C LEU A 58 6.28 -23.16 -1.17
N PRO A 59 6.39 -21.95 -1.72
CA PRO A 59 5.97 -21.72 -3.09
C PRO A 59 6.75 -22.67 -4.01
N SER A 60 6.11 -23.10 -5.10
CA SER A 60 6.71 -24.05 -6.04
C SER A 60 8.09 -23.58 -6.49
N LEU A 61 9.02 -24.50 -6.77
CA LEU A 61 10.37 -24.18 -7.24
C LEU A 61 10.33 -23.26 -8.48
N MET A 62 9.38 -23.50 -9.39
CA MET A 62 9.18 -22.66 -10.57
C MET A 62 8.75 -21.23 -10.22
N PHE A 63 7.90 -21.06 -9.23
CA PHE A 63 7.50 -19.72 -8.78
C PHE A 63 8.70 -18.98 -8.14
N ARG A 64 9.50 -19.66 -7.34
CA ARG A 64 10.73 -19.09 -6.76
C ARG A 64 11.73 -18.69 -7.85
N PHE A 65 11.91 -19.55 -8.84
CA PHE A 65 12.77 -19.25 -10.02
C PHE A 65 12.25 -18.02 -10.77
N HIS A 66 10.93 -17.95 -11.01
CA HIS A 66 10.30 -16.79 -11.63
C HIS A 66 10.59 -15.51 -10.82
N GLN A 67 10.39 -15.53 -9.51
CA GLN A 67 10.65 -14.36 -8.67
C GLN A 67 12.11 -13.90 -8.72
N LEU A 68 13.07 -14.84 -8.70
CA LEU A 68 14.50 -14.52 -8.77
C LEU A 68 14.86 -13.89 -10.14
N LEU A 69 14.35 -14.48 -11.22
CA LEU A 69 14.58 -13.96 -12.56
C LEU A 69 13.95 -12.59 -12.76
N ASP A 70 12.71 -12.43 -12.29
CA ASP A 70 11.97 -11.18 -12.34
C ASP A 70 12.69 -10.06 -11.57
N ALA A 71 13.12 -10.32 -10.33
CA ALA A 71 13.90 -9.37 -9.54
C ALA A 71 15.23 -8.98 -10.20
N ARG A 72 15.84 -9.91 -10.98
CA ARG A 72 17.09 -9.62 -11.70
C ARG A 72 16.84 -8.80 -12.96
N LEU A 73 15.77 -9.06 -13.70
CA LEU A 73 15.41 -8.37 -14.94
C LEU A 73 14.86 -6.97 -14.71
N TYR A 74 14.09 -6.81 -13.63
CA TYR A 74 13.40 -5.57 -13.30
C TYR A 74 13.97 -4.91 -12.05
N LYS A 75 15.28 -4.76 -12.01
CA LYS A 75 15.97 -4.07 -10.91
C LYS A 75 15.46 -2.64 -10.81
N ASN A 76 14.76 -2.32 -9.71
CA ASN A 76 14.14 -1.02 -9.52
C ASN A 76 14.96 -0.16 -8.54
N ARG A 77 15.06 1.16 -8.83
CA ARG A 77 15.67 2.15 -7.94
C ARG A 77 14.91 2.26 -6.60
N PHE A 78 13.60 2.02 -6.63
CA PHE A 78 12.70 2.08 -5.47
C PHE A 78 12.38 0.70 -4.91
N ASP A 79 13.35 -0.22 -4.88
CA ASP A 79 13.14 -1.58 -4.41
C ASP A 79 12.83 -1.61 -2.90
N TYR A 80 11.56 -1.66 -2.56
CA TYR A 80 11.06 -1.78 -1.19
C TYR A 80 11.20 -3.19 -0.60
N ASN A 81 11.54 -4.20 -1.43
CA ASN A 81 11.80 -5.57 -0.97
C ASN A 81 13.26 -5.75 -0.50
N ARG A 82 14.14 -4.77 -0.75
CA ARG A 82 15.56 -4.86 -0.36
C ARG A 82 15.69 -4.94 1.15
N LEU A 83 16.52 -5.88 1.63
CA LEU A 83 16.85 -6.00 3.05
C LEU A 83 17.78 -4.87 3.51
N ILE A 84 17.49 -4.32 4.67
CA ILE A 84 18.24 -3.25 5.34
C ILE A 84 18.48 -3.65 6.78
N ASP A 85 19.67 -3.41 7.28
CA ASP A 85 19.98 -3.53 8.71
C ASP A 85 19.39 -2.33 9.46
N CYS A 86 18.49 -2.61 10.38
CA CYS A 86 17.77 -1.62 11.19
C CYS A 86 18.29 -1.55 12.63
N THR A 87 19.41 -2.21 12.95
CA THR A 87 19.95 -2.28 14.31
C THR A 87 20.12 -0.89 14.92
N GLU A 88 20.64 0.08 14.19
CA GLU A 88 20.79 1.45 14.69
C GLU A 88 19.45 2.18 14.86
N LEU A 89 18.45 1.88 14.04
CA LEU A 89 17.11 2.48 14.16
C LEU A 89 16.41 2.01 15.42
N ILE A 90 16.59 0.76 15.82
CA ILE A 90 15.95 0.16 16.99
C ILE A 90 16.79 0.28 18.26
N LYS A 91 18.02 0.77 18.16
CA LYS A 91 18.92 0.98 19.29
C LYS A 91 18.33 1.95 20.31
N GLY A 92 18.36 1.57 21.57
CA GLY A 92 17.78 2.34 22.67
C GLY A 92 16.28 2.11 22.89
N SER A 93 15.64 1.29 22.07
CA SER A 93 14.30 0.77 22.32
C SER A 93 14.39 -0.47 23.22
N MET A 94 13.36 -0.71 24.04
CA MET A 94 13.32 -1.92 24.85
C MET A 94 13.08 -3.13 23.95
N ILE A 95 14.05 -4.01 23.87
CA ILE A 95 13.97 -5.25 23.08
C ILE A 95 13.60 -6.39 23.99
N ILE A 96 12.49 -7.07 23.69
CA ILE A 96 12.07 -8.26 24.40
C ILE A 96 12.45 -9.47 23.55
N ASN A 97 13.54 -10.14 23.93
CA ASN A 97 13.98 -11.38 23.33
C ASN A 97 13.37 -12.58 24.05
N ASN A 98 12.73 -13.47 23.33
CA ASN A 98 12.09 -14.68 23.87
C ASN A 98 12.99 -15.92 23.75
N ASP A 99 14.29 -15.78 24.01
CA ASP A 99 15.31 -16.76 23.57
C ASP A 99 15.66 -17.85 24.60
N GLN A 100 15.05 -17.94 25.79
CA GLN A 100 15.62 -18.80 26.85
C GLN A 100 14.76 -19.94 27.40
N SER A 101 13.56 -20.13 26.96
CA SER A 101 12.78 -21.22 27.58
C SER A 101 11.90 -21.98 26.61
N GLY A 102 12.44 -22.77 25.72
CA GLY A 102 11.74 -23.89 25.02
C GLY A 102 10.20 -23.86 24.85
N ASN A 103 9.55 -22.86 25.37
CA ASN A 103 8.12 -22.61 25.30
C ASN A 103 7.90 -21.24 24.69
N PRO A 104 7.39 -21.14 23.45
CA PRO A 104 7.25 -19.90 22.71
C PRO A 104 6.04 -19.05 23.19
N GLU A 105 5.65 -19.20 24.40
CA GLU A 105 4.60 -18.40 24.97
C GLU A 105 5.14 -17.03 25.34
N TYR A 106 4.53 -16.02 24.83
CA TYR A 106 4.68 -14.58 25.00
C TYR A 106 4.67 -14.09 26.48
N GLN A 107 5.15 -14.93 27.40
CA GLN A 107 5.19 -14.68 28.84
C GLN A 107 6.00 -13.45 29.24
N VAL A 108 6.96 -13.04 28.38
CA VAL A 108 7.81 -11.87 28.67
C VAL A 108 7.02 -10.57 28.59
N ILE A 109 5.95 -10.53 27.80
CA ILE A 109 5.06 -9.36 27.72
C ILE A 109 4.19 -9.24 28.97
N GLU A 110 3.71 -10.38 29.50
CA GLU A 110 2.93 -10.39 30.75
C GLU A 110 3.74 -9.90 31.96
N SER A 111 5.01 -10.29 32.06
CA SER A 111 5.78 -9.98 33.27
C SER A 111 6.41 -8.57 33.27
N SER A 112 6.78 -8.04 32.10
CA SER A 112 7.46 -6.75 32.03
C SER A 112 6.56 -5.56 31.68
N CYS A 113 5.49 -5.79 30.91
CA CYS A 113 4.56 -4.73 30.54
C CYS A 113 3.41 -4.58 31.54
N VAL A 114 2.99 -5.65 32.20
CA VAL A 114 1.86 -5.62 33.14
C VAL A 114 2.30 -5.41 34.60
N SER A 115 3.51 -5.79 34.95
CA SER A 115 3.94 -5.76 36.38
C SER A 115 4.64 -4.48 36.84
N LYS A 116 4.99 -3.53 35.97
CA LYS A 116 5.77 -2.35 36.36
C LYS A 116 5.03 -1.04 36.49
N SER A 117 3.79 -0.93 36.13
CA SER A 117 2.88 0.15 36.54
C SER A 117 1.57 0.06 35.74
N GLN A 118 0.43 0.26 36.37
CA GLN A 118 -0.87 0.44 35.75
C GLN A 118 -0.91 1.59 34.70
N ASP A 119 0.18 2.35 34.55
CA ASP A 119 0.25 3.55 33.72
C ASP A 119 0.88 3.33 32.32
N GLN A 120 1.26 2.11 31.94
CA GLN A 120 1.96 1.87 30.66
C GLN A 120 1.22 0.93 29.72
N VAL A 121 -0.09 1.09 29.57
CA VAL A 121 -0.87 0.37 28.56
C VAL A 121 -0.49 0.91 27.18
N LEU A 122 -0.18 0.01 26.23
CA LEU A 122 0.03 0.37 24.83
C LEU A 122 -1.31 0.76 24.20
N ASP A 123 -1.29 1.78 23.38
CA ASP A 123 -2.48 2.17 22.62
C ASP A 123 -2.69 1.23 21.43
N LEU A 124 -1.60 0.91 20.72
CA LEU A 124 -1.61 0.07 19.50
C LEU A 124 -0.38 -0.84 19.44
N LEU A 125 -0.54 -1.98 18.78
CA LEU A 125 0.57 -2.76 18.24
C LEU A 125 0.60 -2.63 16.72
N VAL A 126 1.79 -2.60 16.12
CA VAL A 126 1.99 -2.65 14.66
C VAL A 126 2.74 -3.95 14.34
N ASN A 127 2.09 -4.83 13.59
CA ASN A 127 2.63 -6.14 13.25
C ASN A 127 3.32 -6.12 11.89
N PHE A 128 4.65 -6.30 11.91
CA PHE A 128 5.49 -6.46 10.71
C PHE A 128 5.96 -7.91 10.51
N THR A 129 5.27 -8.85 11.12
CA THR A 129 5.63 -10.27 11.03
C THR A 129 4.63 -11.07 10.20
N SER A 130 5.06 -12.24 9.73
CA SER A 130 4.19 -13.21 9.06
C SER A 130 3.30 -14.01 10.03
N TYR A 131 3.55 -13.90 11.33
CA TYR A 131 2.88 -14.70 12.35
C TYR A 131 1.53 -14.11 12.75
N GLU A 132 0.63 -15.01 13.13
CA GLU A 132 -0.58 -14.60 13.85
C GLU A 132 -0.20 -14.13 15.25
N VAL A 133 -0.74 -12.98 15.62
CA VAL A 133 -0.47 -12.41 16.94
C VAL A 133 -1.41 -13.05 17.97
N PRO A 134 -0.90 -13.58 19.07
CA PRO A 134 -1.72 -14.22 20.09
C PRO A 134 -2.70 -13.26 20.75
N GLN A 135 -3.84 -13.82 21.17
CA GLN A 135 -4.90 -13.08 21.85
C GLN A 135 -4.44 -12.32 23.10
N LYS A 136 -3.50 -12.89 23.83
CA LYS A 136 -2.94 -12.25 25.04
C LYS A 136 -2.31 -10.88 24.78
N LEU A 137 -1.75 -10.69 23.57
CA LEU A 137 -1.18 -9.39 23.19
C LEU A 137 -2.25 -8.34 22.87
N LEU A 138 -3.41 -8.79 22.35
CA LEU A 138 -4.54 -7.91 22.11
C LEU A 138 -5.07 -7.32 23.42
N ALA A 139 -5.16 -8.11 24.47
CA ALA A 139 -5.60 -7.66 25.80
C ALA A 139 -4.69 -6.59 26.42
N GLY A 140 -3.43 -6.48 25.97
CA GLY A 140 -2.47 -5.47 26.41
C GLY A 140 -2.54 -4.14 25.64
N THR A 141 -3.53 -3.96 24.77
CA THR A 141 -3.66 -2.77 23.93
C THR A 141 -5.03 -2.12 24.09
N THR A 142 -5.06 -0.78 23.98
CA THR A 142 -6.33 -0.03 24.04
C THR A 142 -7.17 -0.22 22.77
N TYR A 143 -6.54 -0.19 21.60
CA TYR A 143 -7.25 -0.25 20.30
C TYR A 143 -7.08 -1.57 19.60
N GLY A 144 -5.93 -2.23 19.68
CA GLY A 144 -5.65 -3.50 19.00
C GLY A 144 -4.36 -3.52 18.19
N ILE A 145 -4.34 -4.35 17.14
CA ILE A 145 -3.14 -4.63 16.33
C ILE A 145 -3.37 -4.20 14.90
N LEU A 146 -2.52 -3.34 14.38
CA LEU A 146 -2.48 -2.94 12.99
C LEU A 146 -1.63 -3.91 12.16
N SER A 147 -2.15 -4.33 11.01
CA SER A 147 -1.46 -5.17 10.04
C SER A 147 -1.61 -4.62 8.63
N PHE A 148 -0.56 -4.71 7.82
CA PHE A 148 -0.62 -4.31 6.41
C PHE A 148 -0.99 -5.50 5.53
N ASN A 149 -1.89 -5.27 4.58
CA ASN A 149 -2.44 -6.28 3.70
C ASN A 149 -2.27 -5.88 2.23
N ILE A 150 -1.92 -6.86 1.39
CA ILE A 150 -1.88 -6.73 -0.06
C ILE A 150 -2.82 -7.78 -0.64
N GLU A 151 -3.75 -7.37 -1.51
CA GLU A 151 -4.76 -8.26 -2.13
C GLU A 151 -5.55 -9.07 -1.08
N GLY A 152 -5.93 -8.45 0.05
CA GLY A 152 -6.71 -9.07 1.11
C GLY A 152 -5.94 -10.07 1.98
N LYS A 153 -4.62 -10.19 1.84
CA LYS A 153 -3.78 -11.07 2.64
C LYS A 153 -2.70 -10.29 3.37
N ARG A 154 -2.47 -10.64 4.62
CA ARG A 154 -1.43 -10.01 5.46
C ARG A 154 -0.03 -10.12 4.84
N TYR A 155 0.71 -9.03 4.91
CA TYR A 155 2.12 -8.96 4.53
C TYR A 155 2.98 -8.51 5.73
N PRO A 156 4.18 -9.07 5.97
CA PRO A 156 4.81 -10.21 5.26
C PRO A 156 4.11 -11.54 5.55
N GLY A 157 4.33 -12.55 4.84
CA GLY A 157 3.64 -13.86 4.95
C GLY A 157 3.00 -14.25 3.62
N ASN A 158 2.45 -13.27 2.90
CA ASN A 158 1.96 -13.47 1.55
C ASN A 158 3.11 -13.37 0.52
N ARG A 159 3.82 -14.48 0.32
CA ARG A 159 4.90 -14.55 -0.68
C ARG A 159 4.42 -14.39 -2.13
N GLU A 160 3.13 -14.51 -2.36
CA GLU A 160 2.47 -14.34 -3.66
C GLU A 160 1.86 -12.93 -3.81
N ALA A 161 2.18 -12.02 -2.90
CA ALA A 161 1.68 -10.65 -2.96
C ALA A 161 1.93 -10.02 -4.33
N ALA A 162 0.90 -9.37 -4.88
CA ALA A 162 0.85 -8.76 -6.20
C ALA A 162 0.93 -9.75 -7.41
N TYR A 163 0.95 -11.06 -7.16
CA TYR A 163 0.94 -12.06 -8.23
C TYR A 163 -0.46 -12.29 -8.79
N ALA A 164 -1.46 -12.31 -7.92
CA ALA A 164 -2.85 -12.54 -8.34
C ALA A 164 -3.34 -11.45 -9.30
N SER A 165 -3.10 -10.18 -9.02
CA SER A 165 -3.44 -9.06 -9.91
C SER A 165 -2.70 -9.15 -11.25
N LEU A 166 -1.40 -9.52 -11.23
CA LEU A 166 -0.62 -9.68 -12.46
C LEU A 166 -1.16 -10.79 -13.36
N VAL A 167 -1.50 -11.95 -12.82
CA VAL A 167 -2.02 -13.11 -13.57
C VAL A 167 -3.43 -12.84 -14.06
N SER A 168 -4.30 -12.28 -13.21
CA SER A 168 -5.69 -11.96 -13.56
C SER A 168 -5.84 -10.67 -14.36
N ARG A 169 -4.73 -9.99 -14.67
CA ARG A 169 -4.70 -8.71 -15.42
C ARG A 169 -5.57 -7.63 -14.77
N ARG A 170 -5.61 -7.60 -13.45
CA ARG A 170 -6.30 -6.50 -12.76
C ARG A 170 -5.55 -5.20 -13.00
N PRO A 171 -6.24 -4.09 -13.24
CA PRO A 171 -5.59 -2.79 -13.43
C PRO A 171 -4.89 -2.31 -12.17
N GLU A 172 -5.35 -2.76 -10.99
CA GLU A 172 -4.90 -2.28 -9.70
C GLU A 172 -4.58 -3.41 -8.73
N ILE A 173 -3.75 -3.09 -7.75
CA ILE A 173 -3.39 -3.92 -6.61
C ILE A 173 -3.89 -3.23 -5.36
N ASP A 174 -4.86 -3.83 -4.70
CA ASP A 174 -5.45 -3.30 -3.47
C ASP A 174 -4.53 -3.50 -2.28
N CYS A 175 -4.36 -2.44 -1.49
CA CYS A 175 -3.61 -2.43 -0.25
C CYS A 175 -4.42 -1.78 0.86
N HIS A 176 -4.36 -2.34 2.07
CA HIS A 176 -5.01 -1.73 3.22
C HIS A 176 -4.29 -2.03 4.53
N VAL A 177 -4.55 -1.21 5.52
CA VAL A 177 -4.20 -1.47 6.91
C VAL A 177 -5.46 -1.94 7.63
N SER A 178 -5.37 -3.08 8.27
CA SER A 178 -6.43 -3.63 9.10
C SER A 178 -6.11 -3.49 10.58
N LEU A 179 -7.16 -3.37 11.39
CA LEU A 179 -7.12 -3.46 12.84
C LEU A 179 -7.73 -4.79 13.27
N THR A 180 -6.99 -5.56 14.05
CA THR A 180 -7.49 -6.75 14.75
C THR A 180 -7.76 -6.36 16.20
N THR A 181 -8.99 -6.59 16.68
CA THR A 181 -9.43 -6.34 18.06
C THR A 181 -9.70 -7.65 18.81
N ASP A 182 -10.00 -7.59 20.09
CA ASP A 182 -10.31 -8.75 20.95
C ASP A 182 -11.39 -9.69 20.41
N SER A 183 -12.29 -9.16 19.57
CA SER A 183 -13.34 -9.96 18.91
C SER A 183 -12.83 -10.75 17.70
N TYR A 184 -11.52 -10.71 17.38
CA TYR A 184 -10.91 -11.29 16.17
C TYR A 184 -11.52 -10.80 14.84
N LEU A 185 -12.35 -9.78 14.89
CA LEU A 185 -12.83 -9.14 13.68
C LEU A 185 -11.72 -8.27 13.12
N GLU A 186 -11.28 -8.60 11.92
CA GLU A 186 -10.37 -7.77 11.17
C GLU A 186 -11.16 -6.66 10.46
N GLN A 187 -10.90 -5.42 10.83
CA GLN A 187 -11.59 -4.25 10.30
C GLN A 187 -10.61 -3.41 9.50
N MET A 188 -11.02 -2.96 8.34
CA MET A 188 -10.21 -2.09 7.50
C MET A 188 -10.21 -0.65 8.03
N VAL A 189 -9.04 -0.10 8.33
CA VAL A 189 -8.86 1.27 8.83
C VAL A 189 -8.64 2.25 7.69
N VAL A 190 -7.74 1.91 6.77
CA VAL A 190 -7.38 2.75 5.64
C VAL A 190 -6.98 1.87 4.46
N SER A 191 -7.34 2.28 3.25
CA SER A 191 -7.02 1.56 2.02
C SER A 191 -6.55 2.50 0.92
N SER A 192 -5.84 1.93 -0.04
CA SER A 192 -5.45 2.56 -1.31
C SER A 192 -5.11 1.47 -2.32
N SER A 193 -4.91 1.84 -3.57
CA SER A 193 -4.45 0.94 -4.61
C SER A 193 -3.27 1.52 -5.39
N VAL A 194 -2.55 0.66 -6.09
CA VAL A 194 -1.51 1.05 -7.06
C VAL A 194 -1.78 0.36 -8.39
N SER A 195 -1.47 1.03 -9.49
CA SER A 195 -1.59 0.47 -10.83
C SER A 195 -0.69 -0.76 -11.01
N THR A 196 -1.24 -1.79 -11.66
CA THR A 196 -0.52 -3.03 -11.95
C THR A 196 0.43 -2.84 -13.13
N PHE A 197 1.71 -3.09 -12.91
CA PHE A 197 2.68 -3.20 -14.00
C PHE A 197 2.61 -4.60 -14.62
N SER A 198 2.29 -4.68 -15.90
CA SER A 198 1.88 -5.92 -16.58
C SER A 198 2.95 -7.00 -16.71
N ASN A 199 4.22 -6.71 -16.38
CA ASN A 199 5.34 -7.58 -16.73
C ASN A 199 6.19 -8.04 -15.53
N SER A 200 5.97 -7.52 -14.31
CA SER A 200 6.84 -7.84 -13.18
C SER A 200 6.10 -7.94 -11.84
N ILE A 201 6.28 -9.07 -11.17
CA ILE A 201 5.84 -9.26 -9.77
C ILE A 201 6.66 -8.37 -8.83
N HIS A 202 7.97 -8.26 -9.08
CA HIS A 202 8.88 -7.52 -8.25
C HIS A 202 8.54 -6.03 -8.20
N ILE A 203 8.28 -5.42 -9.37
CA ILE A 203 7.85 -4.02 -9.45
C ILE A 203 6.49 -3.84 -8.75
N ASN A 204 5.54 -4.71 -9.02
CA ASN A 204 4.20 -4.63 -8.43
C ASN A 204 4.24 -4.73 -6.90
N ARG A 205 4.98 -5.69 -6.37
CA ARG A 205 5.18 -5.82 -4.94
C ARG A 205 5.86 -4.59 -4.35
N SER A 206 6.90 -4.09 -4.99
CA SER A 206 7.62 -2.90 -4.55
C SER A 206 6.70 -1.66 -4.50
N ARG A 207 5.84 -1.47 -5.51
CA ARG A 207 4.83 -0.40 -5.52
C ARG A 207 3.81 -0.55 -4.39
N ALA A 208 3.27 -1.75 -4.22
CA ALA A 208 2.34 -2.05 -3.13
C ALA A 208 2.96 -1.80 -1.74
N LEU A 209 4.22 -2.21 -1.54
CA LEU A 209 4.95 -1.97 -0.30
C LEU A 209 5.27 -0.50 -0.06
N GLY A 210 5.44 0.28 -1.13
CA GLY A 210 5.56 1.74 -1.03
C GLY A 210 4.32 2.40 -0.41
N LEU A 211 3.12 1.83 -0.60
CA LEU A 211 1.91 2.33 0.06
C LEU A 211 1.91 2.13 1.58
N ALA A 212 2.57 1.09 2.09
CA ALA A 212 2.64 0.87 3.54
C ALA A 212 3.28 2.05 4.27
N GLU A 213 4.27 2.71 3.64
CA GLU A 213 4.94 3.92 4.15
C GLU A 213 3.97 5.09 4.37
N LEU A 214 2.86 5.11 3.63
CA LEU A 214 1.81 6.13 3.74
C LEU A 214 0.64 5.67 4.61
N LEU A 215 0.18 4.42 4.42
CA LEU A 215 -1.04 3.93 5.03
C LEU A 215 -0.89 3.64 6.52
N ILE A 216 0.24 3.05 6.95
CA ILE A 216 0.44 2.76 8.38
C ILE A 216 0.50 4.04 9.22
N PRO A 217 1.30 5.08 8.87
CA PRO A 217 1.26 6.35 9.61
C PRO A 217 -0.11 7.05 9.58
N ARG A 218 -0.87 6.92 8.48
CA ARG A 218 -2.25 7.44 8.41
C ARG A 218 -3.17 6.72 9.38
N ALA A 219 -3.08 5.39 9.47
CA ALA A 219 -3.85 4.61 10.43
C ALA A 219 -3.48 5.00 11.87
N VAL A 220 -2.19 5.14 12.19
CA VAL A 220 -1.74 5.60 13.53
C VAL A 220 -2.26 7.00 13.83
N ARG A 221 -2.19 7.93 12.87
CA ARG A 221 -2.74 9.29 13.03
C ARG A 221 -4.26 9.29 13.28
N TYR A 222 -4.99 8.40 12.65
CA TYR A 222 -6.43 8.23 12.91
C TYR A 222 -6.68 7.92 14.39
N PHE A 223 -5.95 6.97 14.98
CA PHE A 223 -6.10 6.62 16.39
C PHE A 223 -5.59 7.71 17.34
N TYR A 224 -4.54 8.45 16.95
CA TYR A 224 -4.11 9.63 17.70
C TYR A 224 -5.23 10.67 17.81
N LEU A 225 -5.89 11.00 16.71
CA LEU A 225 -6.99 11.94 16.71
C LEU A 225 -8.17 11.45 17.56
N MET A 226 -8.50 10.15 17.48
CA MET A 226 -9.52 9.56 18.35
C MET A 226 -9.16 9.69 19.84
N LYS A 227 -7.92 9.37 20.20
CA LYS A 227 -7.42 9.51 21.57
C LYS A 227 -7.48 10.96 22.04
N LYS A 228 -7.02 11.89 21.21
CA LYS A 228 -7.01 13.33 21.51
C LYS A 228 -8.41 13.89 21.72
N ASP A 229 -9.37 13.46 20.92
CA ASP A 229 -10.78 13.90 21.00
C ASP A 229 -11.57 13.14 22.08
N GLY A 230 -10.96 12.17 22.78
CA GLY A 230 -11.65 11.33 23.76
C GLY A 230 -12.75 10.46 23.15
N ARG A 231 -12.71 10.17 21.84
CA ARG A 231 -13.72 9.40 21.16
C ARG A 231 -13.52 7.91 21.41
N PRO A 232 -14.57 7.18 21.83
CA PRO A 232 -14.51 5.73 21.89
C PRO A 232 -14.34 5.15 20.48
N LEU A 233 -13.72 3.97 20.38
CA LEU A 233 -13.64 3.23 19.14
C LEU A 233 -15.06 2.82 18.70
N HIS A 234 -15.67 3.60 17.83
CA HIS A 234 -16.93 3.20 17.21
C HIS A 234 -16.63 2.12 16.18
N LYS A 235 -16.92 0.87 16.51
CA LYS A 235 -16.74 -0.30 15.62
C LYS A 235 -17.49 -0.13 14.29
N GLU A 236 -18.53 0.69 14.28
CA GLU A 236 -19.36 0.98 13.09
C GLU A 236 -18.71 1.98 12.12
N ALA A 237 -17.81 2.84 12.60
CA ALA A 237 -17.14 3.84 11.75
C ALA A 237 -15.97 3.26 10.94
N LEU A 238 -15.46 2.10 11.32
CA LEU A 238 -14.47 1.38 10.54
C LEU A 238 -15.21 0.68 9.39
N LEU A 239 -14.76 0.93 8.18
CA LEU A 239 -15.36 0.36 6.98
C LEU A 239 -15.47 -1.17 7.13
N GLN A 240 -16.66 -1.66 7.46
CA GLN A 240 -17.04 -3.06 7.28
C GLN A 240 -17.15 -3.35 5.77
N LYS A 241 -16.10 -3.09 5.02
CA LYS A 241 -16.01 -3.64 3.70
C LYS A 241 -15.80 -5.12 3.91
N ASN A 242 -16.86 -5.89 3.72
CA ASN A 242 -16.73 -7.34 3.68
C ASN A 242 -15.53 -7.65 2.79
N LEU A 243 -14.44 -8.13 3.40
CA LEU A 243 -13.21 -8.58 2.72
C LEU A 243 -13.48 -9.79 1.82
N THR A 244 -14.71 -9.93 1.32
CA THR A 244 -15.21 -11.03 0.50
C THR A 244 -14.64 -11.08 -0.92
N SER A 245 -13.87 -10.10 -1.33
CA SER A 245 -13.04 -10.25 -2.53
C SER A 245 -11.70 -10.91 -2.22
N VAL A 246 -11.70 -11.97 -1.42
CA VAL A 246 -10.56 -12.89 -1.41
C VAL A 246 -10.44 -13.39 -2.84
N THR A 247 -9.53 -12.79 -3.57
CA THR A 247 -9.10 -13.33 -4.85
C THR A 247 -8.79 -14.79 -4.60
N LYS A 248 -9.50 -15.68 -5.30
CA LYS A 248 -9.20 -17.12 -5.27
C LYS A 248 -7.70 -17.24 -5.42
N SER A 249 -7.03 -17.78 -4.39
CA SER A 249 -5.60 -18.02 -4.47
C SER A 249 -5.38 -18.91 -5.69
N HIS A 250 -4.73 -18.39 -6.70
CA HIS A 250 -4.38 -19.24 -7.84
C HIS A 250 -3.44 -20.31 -7.31
N PRO A 251 -3.74 -21.60 -7.51
CA PRO A 251 -2.87 -22.65 -7.07
C PRO A 251 -1.50 -22.46 -7.71
N THR A 252 -0.49 -22.25 -6.91
CA THR A 252 0.91 -22.11 -7.36
C THR A 252 1.52 -23.48 -7.66
N SER A 253 0.81 -24.36 -8.36
CA SER A 253 1.43 -25.57 -8.88
C SER A 253 2.58 -25.15 -9.81
N SER A 254 3.65 -25.93 -9.84
CA SER A 254 4.81 -25.64 -10.69
C SER A 254 4.43 -25.44 -12.16
N PHE A 255 3.43 -26.20 -12.64
CA PHE A 255 2.93 -26.10 -14.01
C PHE A 255 2.16 -24.79 -14.25
N ALA A 256 1.26 -24.41 -13.37
CA ALA A 256 0.54 -23.13 -13.47
C ALA A 256 1.50 -21.93 -13.39
N ALA A 257 2.50 -22.00 -12.51
CA ALA A 257 3.53 -20.98 -12.43
C ALA A 257 4.35 -20.85 -13.72
N LEU A 258 4.68 -21.99 -14.37
CA LEU A 258 5.38 -22.00 -15.66
C LEU A 258 4.55 -21.38 -16.77
N ILE A 259 3.27 -21.78 -16.92
CA ILE A 259 2.37 -21.21 -17.92
C ILE A 259 2.21 -19.71 -17.75
N ASN A 260 2.01 -19.26 -16.51
CA ASN A 260 1.90 -17.83 -16.20
C ASN A 260 3.19 -17.07 -16.53
N PHE A 261 4.34 -17.64 -16.17
CA PHE A 261 5.65 -17.08 -16.52
C PHE A 261 5.81 -16.90 -18.03
N MET A 262 5.57 -17.97 -18.79
CA MET A 262 5.66 -17.93 -20.26
C MET A 262 4.66 -16.90 -20.83
N GLY A 263 3.45 -16.86 -20.31
CA GLY A 263 2.41 -15.92 -20.76
C GLY A 263 2.79 -14.45 -20.51
N ILE A 264 3.40 -14.14 -19.36
CA ILE A 264 3.86 -12.78 -19.04
C ILE A 264 4.99 -12.36 -19.97
N HIS A 265 6.02 -13.20 -20.12
CA HIS A 265 7.17 -12.88 -20.97
C HIS A 265 6.85 -12.89 -22.46
N PHE A 266 5.99 -13.78 -22.92
CA PHE A 266 5.51 -13.79 -24.31
C PHE A 266 4.74 -12.50 -24.66
N ARG A 267 3.88 -12.03 -23.73
CA ARG A 267 3.17 -10.75 -23.91
C ARG A 267 4.15 -9.57 -23.98
N SER A 268 5.15 -9.56 -23.12
CA SER A 268 6.19 -8.52 -23.13
C SER A 268 6.98 -8.51 -24.44
N LEU A 269 7.35 -9.70 -24.91
CA LEU A 269 8.04 -9.86 -26.19
C LEU A 269 7.16 -9.43 -27.38
N ARG A 270 5.89 -9.83 -27.39
CA ARG A 270 4.93 -9.43 -28.42
C ARG A 270 4.75 -7.92 -28.47
N LYS A 271 4.60 -7.25 -27.31
CA LYS A 271 4.55 -5.78 -27.25
C LYS A 271 5.78 -5.13 -27.87
N LYS A 272 6.97 -5.63 -27.58
CA LYS A 272 8.23 -5.12 -28.12
C LYS A 272 8.37 -5.35 -29.62
N LEU A 273 8.01 -6.56 -30.11
CA LEU A 273 8.16 -6.93 -31.52
C LEU A 273 7.15 -6.23 -32.43
N PHE A 274 5.94 -6.01 -31.97
CA PHE A 274 4.87 -5.41 -32.76
C PHE A 274 4.66 -3.93 -32.49
N PHE A 275 5.56 -3.26 -31.75
CA PHE A 275 5.45 -1.84 -31.39
C PHE A 275 4.09 -1.45 -30.81
N LEU A 276 3.40 -2.40 -30.16
CA LEU A 276 2.10 -2.19 -29.53
C LEU A 276 2.23 -1.37 -28.21
N ASN A 277 3.04 -0.33 -28.23
CA ASN A 277 3.25 0.55 -27.08
C ASN A 277 2.31 1.75 -27.09
N ASN A 278 1.26 1.72 -27.90
CA ASN A 278 0.26 2.78 -27.81
C ASN A 278 -0.46 2.63 -26.46
N GLU A 279 -0.02 3.40 -25.50
CA GLU A 279 -0.74 3.60 -24.25
C GLU A 279 -1.95 4.45 -24.65
N ASN A 280 -3.12 3.86 -24.69
CA ASN A 280 -4.35 4.60 -24.93
C ASN A 280 -4.76 5.28 -23.62
N TRP A 281 -4.39 6.53 -23.49
CA TRP A 281 -4.84 7.37 -22.39
C TRP A 281 -6.07 8.13 -22.84
N PHE A 282 -7.08 8.16 -22.00
CA PHE A 282 -8.31 8.92 -22.16
C PHE A 282 -8.62 9.63 -20.85
N LEU A 283 -9.48 10.63 -20.90
CA LEU A 283 -9.88 11.38 -19.73
C LEU A 283 -11.23 10.87 -19.22
N LEU A 284 -11.36 10.94 -17.91
CA LEU A 284 -12.64 10.70 -17.23
C LEU A 284 -13.09 11.99 -16.57
N TYR A 285 -14.34 12.35 -16.71
CA TYR A 285 -14.89 13.53 -16.06
C TYR A 285 -16.29 13.28 -15.53
N LYS A 286 -16.70 14.09 -14.58
CA LYS A 286 -18.05 14.13 -14.03
C LYS A 286 -18.40 15.57 -13.68
N TRP A 287 -19.63 15.92 -13.92
CA TRP A 287 -20.17 17.20 -13.47
C TRP A 287 -20.76 17.04 -12.08
N ASP A 288 -20.12 17.62 -11.07
CA ASP A 288 -20.63 17.64 -9.70
C ASP A 288 -21.38 18.96 -9.42
N SER A 289 -22.43 18.87 -8.62
CA SER A 289 -23.07 20.06 -8.05
C SER A 289 -22.14 20.69 -7.02
N PRO A 290 -22.02 22.03 -6.97
CA PRO A 290 -21.19 22.73 -5.97
C PRO A 290 -21.55 22.41 -4.51
N THR A 291 -22.75 21.86 -4.29
CA THR A 291 -23.28 21.50 -2.97
C THR A 291 -23.05 20.05 -2.58
N GLU A 292 -22.64 19.20 -3.50
CA GLU A 292 -22.29 17.82 -3.23
C GLU A 292 -20.82 17.72 -2.82
N SER A 293 -20.57 17.13 -1.65
CA SER A 293 -19.21 16.74 -1.30
C SER A 293 -18.72 15.74 -2.35
N LEU A 294 -17.45 15.87 -2.78
CA LEU A 294 -16.79 14.92 -3.68
C LEU A 294 -17.13 13.50 -3.24
N SER A 295 -18.11 12.88 -3.88
CA SER A 295 -18.48 11.50 -3.62
C SER A 295 -17.35 10.65 -4.19
N GLY A 296 -16.81 9.73 -3.41
CA GLY A 296 -15.83 8.73 -3.91
C GLY A 296 -16.47 7.69 -4.85
N ASP A 297 -17.66 7.96 -5.36
CA ASP A 297 -18.36 7.12 -6.32
C ASP A 297 -17.97 7.55 -7.74
N TYR A 298 -17.27 6.65 -8.41
CA TYR A 298 -16.78 6.83 -9.79
C TYR A 298 -17.67 6.14 -10.82
N SER A 299 -18.89 5.68 -10.44
CA SER A 299 -19.78 4.93 -11.33
C SER A 299 -20.34 5.77 -12.48
N ASP A 300 -20.44 7.08 -12.28
CA ASP A 300 -21.07 8.02 -13.22
C ASP A 300 -20.06 8.85 -14.02
N LEU A 301 -18.80 8.39 -14.12
CA LEU A 301 -17.79 9.07 -14.92
C LEU A 301 -18.06 8.89 -16.40
N GLU A 302 -18.01 9.98 -17.13
CA GLU A 302 -18.04 10.01 -18.59
C GLU A 302 -16.63 9.90 -19.16
N ILE A 303 -16.50 9.19 -20.28
CA ILE A 303 -15.24 9.02 -20.97
C ILE A 303 -15.10 10.09 -22.05
N LEU A 304 -13.97 10.80 -22.03
CA LEU A 304 -13.58 11.73 -23.09
C LEU A 304 -12.37 11.14 -23.82
N GLU A 305 -12.63 10.56 -24.99
CA GLU A 305 -11.62 9.90 -25.80
C GLU A 305 -10.86 10.88 -26.70
N PRO A 306 -9.52 10.76 -26.80
CA PRO A 306 -8.75 11.51 -27.77
C PRO A 306 -9.05 11.06 -29.20
N PRO A 307 -8.77 11.89 -30.21
CA PRO A 307 -8.80 11.48 -31.60
C PRO A 307 -7.84 10.30 -31.87
N GLU A 308 -8.11 9.54 -32.93
CA GLU A 308 -7.22 8.47 -33.35
C GLU A 308 -5.80 8.99 -33.63
N GLY A 309 -4.79 8.31 -33.11
CA GLY A 309 -3.39 8.73 -33.25
C GLY A 309 -2.87 9.66 -32.14
N PHE A 310 -3.69 9.95 -31.14
CA PHE A 310 -3.33 10.80 -29.99
C PHE A 310 -3.61 10.09 -28.67
N TYR A 311 -3.00 10.60 -27.60
CA TYR A 311 -3.51 10.45 -26.24
C TYR A 311 -3.56 11.80 -25.51
N TRP A 312 -4.42 11.89 -24.49
CA TRP A 312 -4.56 13.06 -23.63
C TRP A 312 -4.19 12.73 -22.19
N ALA A 313 -3.40 13.61 -21.58
CA ALA A 313 -2.95 13.49 -20.22
C ALA A 313 -3.04 14.84 -19.47
N ASP A 314 -2.79 14.82 -18.16
CA ASP A 314 -2.64 15.97 -17.27
C ASP A 314 -3.75 17.02 -17.41
N PRO A 315 -5.05 16.63 -17.26
CA PRO A 315 -6.15 17.57 -17.47
C PRO A 315 -6.19 18.64 -16.36
N PHE A 316 -6.39 19.89 -16.78
CA PHE A 316 -6.59 21.03 -15.90
C PHE A 316 -7.82 21.82 -16.35
N ALA A 317 -8.88 21.83 -15.55
CA ALA A 317 -10.13 22.48 -15.87
C ALA A 317 -10.19 23.91 -15.33
N VAL A 318 -10.65 24.85 -16.17
CA VAL A 318 -10.85 26.26 -15.84
C VAL A 318 -12.26 26.68 -16.26
N LEU A 319 -13.01 27.26 -15.34
CA LEU A 319 -14.29 27.88 -15.63
C LEU A 319 -14.08 29.38 -15.76
N GLU A 320 -14.36 29.95 -16.95
CA GLU A 320 -14.27 31.39 -17.23
C GLU A 320 -15.52 31.84 -17.98
N ASP A 321 -16.17 32.88 -17.51
CA ASP A 321 -17.41 33.45 -18.06
C ASP A 321 -18.51 32.41 -18.34
N GLY A 322 -18.65 31.43 -17.45
CA GLY A 322 -19.62 30.34 -17.56
C GLY A 322 -19.28 29.28 -18.61
N LYS A 323 -18.09 29.32 -19.18
CA LYS A 323 -17.57 28.34 -20.15
C LYS A 323 -16.46 27.53 -19.54
N MET A 324 -16.51 26.21 -19.72
CA MET A 324 -15.46 25.31 -19.28
C MET A 324 -14.38 25.19 -20.36
N PHE A 325 -13.14 25.38 -19.94
CA PHE A 325 -11.94 25.11 -20.71
C PHE A 325 -11.17 23.98 -20.03
N LEU A 326 -10.78 22.97 -20.81
CA LEU A 326 -10.00 21.85 -20.33
C LEU A 326 -8.63 21.88 -21.01
N PHE A 327 -7.61 22.29 -20.27
CA PHE A 327 -6.21 22.26 -20.72
C PHE A 327 -5.69 20.84 -20.55
N ILE A 328 -4.94 20.35 -21.54
CA ILE A 328 -4.44 18.98 -21.61
C ILE A 328 -3.04 18.94 -22.17
N GLU A 329 -2.28 17.91 -21.82
CA GLU A 329 -1.17 17.46 -22.64
C GLU A 329 -1.70 16.56 -23.74
N GLU A 330 -1.59 16.98 -24.99
CA GLU A 330 -1.93 16.21 -26.18
C GLU A 330 -0.65 15.62 -26.80
N TYR A 331 -0.62 14.30 -26.97
CA TYR A 331 0.55 13.60 -27.45
C TYR A 331 0.23 12.84 -28.74
N PRO A 332 0.65 13.34 -29.91
CA PRO A 332 0.53 12.62 -31.17
C PRO A 332 1.55 11.49 -31.24
N TYR A 333 1.09 10.27 -31.54
CA TYR A 333 1.99 9.12 -31.68
C TYR A 333 2.97 9.26 -32.85
N GLU A 334 2.57 9.96 -33.91
CA GLU A 334 3.41 10.18 -35.10
C GLU A 334 4.68 10.96 -34.78
N THR A 335 4.54 12.03 -33.99
CA THR A 335 5.69 12.90 -33.66
C THR A 335 6.42 12.50 -32.40
N CYS A 336 5.81 11.66 -31.57
CA CYS A 336 6.31 11.25 -30.24
C CYS A 336 6.71 12.46 -29.36
N ARG A 337 5.94 13.57 -29.44
CA ARG A 337 6.19 14.80 -28.67
C ARG A 337 4.88 15.41 -28.20
N GLY A 338 4.72 15.55 -26.91
CA GLY A 338 3.60 16.23 -26.31
C GLY A 338 3.60 17.73 -26.57
N HIS A 339 2.41 18.31 -26.55
CA HIS A 339 2.19 19.75 -26.57
C HIS A 339 0.96 20.09 -25.73
N LEU A 340 0.86 21.34 -25.31
CA LEU A 340 -0.33 21.78 -24.59
C LEU A 340 -1.43 22.15 -25.58
N ALA A 341 -2.62 21.64 -25.31
CA ALA A 341 -3.84 21.94 -26.04
C ALA A 341 -4.97 22.33 -25.09
N VAL A 342 -6.01 22.92 -25.63
CA VAL A 342 -7.22 23.28 -24.91
C VAL A 342 -8.46 22.75 -25.61
N LEU A 343 -9.33 22.11 -24.86
CA LEU A 343 -10.69 21.74 -25.26
C LEU A 343 -11.65 22.78 -24.72
N ARG A 344 -12.59 23.23 -25.51
CA ARG A 344 -13.62 24.16 -25.06
C ARG A 344 -14.97 23.46 -25.05
N GLN A 345 -15.69 23.64 -23.95
CA GLN A 345 -17.06 23.18 -23.85
C GLN A 345 -17.96 23.99 -24.80
N ASN A 346 -18.75 23.29 -25.58
CA ASN A 346 -19.74 23.88 -26.48
C ASN A 346 -21.09 24.11 -25.73
N GLU A 347 -22.06 24.69 -26.44
CA GLU A 347 -23.40 24.98 -25.89
C GLU A 347 -24.19 23.73 -25.50
N SER A 348 -23.86 22.57 -26.07
CA SER A 348 -24.49 21.28 -25.71
C SER A 348 -23.87 20.66 -24.46
N GLY A 349 -22.84 21.25 -23.86
CA GLY A 349 -22.14 20.74 -22.71
C GLY A 349 -21.01 19.75 -23.03
N SER A 350 -20.84 19.35 -24.28
CA SER A 350 -19.75 18.48 -24.72
C SER A 350 -18.48 19.27 -25.06
N PHE A 351 -17.32 18.60 -25.06
CA PHE A 351 -16.07 19.22 -25.47
C PHE A 351 -15.88 19.11 -26.98
N GLY A 352 -15.42 20.20 -27.60
CA GLY A 352 -15.08 20.26 -29.02
C GLY A 352 -13.70 19.70 -29.33
N GLU A 353 -13.23 19.96 -30.54
CA GLU A 353 -11.87 19.61 -30.97
C GLU A 353 -10.81 20.35 -30.13
N SER A 354 -9.64 19.71 -29.97
CA SER A 354 -8.50 20.32 -29.28
C SER A 354 -7.86 21.43 -30.12
N ALA A 355 -7.49 22.53 -29.47
CA ALA A 355 -6.69 23.59 -30.07
C ALA A 355 -5.32 23.65 -29.41
N VAL A 356 -4.26 23.56 -30.22
CA VAL A 356 -2.87 23.63 -29.73
C VAL A 356 -2.58 25.05 -29.25
N ILE A 357 -2.15 25.22 -28.01
CA ILE A 357 -1.82 26.51 -27.40
C ILE A 357 -0.32 26.71 -27.20
N LEU A 358 0.42 25.62 -26.98
CA LEU A 358 1.87 25.70 -26.80
C LEU A 358 2.56 24.46 -27.33
N LYS A 359 3.44 24.63 -28.31
CA LYS A 359 4.29 23.56 -28.85
C LYS A 359 5.76 24.01 -28.77
N LYS A 360 6.59 23.17 -28.12
CA LYS A 360 8.01 23.42 -27.95
C LYS A 360 8.83 22.30 -28.61
N PRO A 361 10.07 22.58 -29.06
CA PRO A 361 10.94 21.57 -29.67
C PRO A 361 11.50 20.55 -28.65
N TYR A 362 11.25 20.76 -27.36
CA TYR A 362 11.62 19.91 -26.23
C TYR A 362 10.39 19.62 -25.36
N HIS A 363 10.46 18.52 -24.67
CA HIS A 363 9.45 18.09 -23.68
C HIS A 363 10.00 18.38 -22.29
#